data_7c5ae6293c7b16187d32f3784549f398
#
_entry.id   7c5ae6293c7b16187d32f3784549f398
#
_cell.length_a   1.000
_cell.length_b   1.000
_cell.length_c   1.000
_cell.angle_alpha   90.00
_cell.angle_beta   90.00
_cell.angle_gamma   90.00
#
_symmetry.space_group_name_H-M   'P 1'
#
loop_
_entity.id
_entity.type
_entity.pdbx_description
1 polymer ?
#
loop_
_entity_poly.entity_id
_entity_poly.type
_entity_poly.pdbx_seq_one_letter_code
_entity_poly.pdbx_strand_id
1 'polypeptide(L)'
;MRAHRTLILSLILTLALVVPATALAKQLIIGGSTSVLPLAQKLASAYHKAYPRIPTPKVGGGQSDIGISGAATGRFDIGDSSRNPIPGVDPKGLVFTKIAQDGICVITSPQNKLANLSQQTVSGIFTGAIRDWSQVPGAQASGPIDLFDRDGASGTQDAFQHIFLGETLKISPGATEETSNGLEQNAVKNDPGGAGIGFVSFAYTAGVNAVGYQGVPCTLANAKSGQYGGVRNFWMVTKGAPKGDAAKFIAWVTKAGNKTVRAIVNSSWIAIH
;
A
#
# COMPACT_ATOMS: atom_id res chain seq x y z
N MET A 1 55.83 56.29 55.36
CA MET A 1 54.66 55.43 55.51
C MET A 1 54.08 55.15 54.10
N ARG A 2 54.30 53.96 53.52
CA ARG A 2 53.76 53.57 52.21
C ARG A 2 52.67 52.57 52.45
N ALA A 3 51.40 52.90 52.05
CA ALA A 3 50.27 52.05 52.15
C ALA A 3 50.22 51.15 50.90
N HIS A 4 50.27 49.84 51.08
CA HIS A 4 50.07 48.84 50.04
C HIS A 4 48.56 48.62 49.88
N ARG A 5 48.00 48.94 48.68
CA ARG A 5 46.64 48.56 48.27
C ARG A 5 46.72 47.22 47.56
N THR A 6 46.18 46.19 48.20
CA THR A 6 46.01 44.84 47.59
C THR A 6 44.74 44.83 46.74
N LEU A 7 44.91 44.69 45.44
CA LEU A 7 43.78 44.46 44.51
C LEU A 7 43.40 42.95 44.53
N ILE A 8 42.21 42.66 45.01
CA ILE A 8 41.64 41.31 44.91
C ILE A 8 40.89 41.20 43.56
N LEU A 9 41.44 40.42 42.63
CA LEU A 9 40.83 40.16 41.33
C LEU A 9 39.87 38.95 41.48
N SER A 10 38.57 39.24 41.56
CA SER A 10 37.54 38.18 41.61
C SER A 10 37.33 37.61 40.22
N LEU A 11 37.77 36.35 39.96
CA LEU A 11 37.57 35.61 38.75
C LEU A 11 36.17 35.00 38.81
N ILE A 12 35.17 35.57 38.08
CA ILE A 12 33.84 35.03 37.93
C ILE A 12 33.92 33.96 36.83
N LEU A 13 33.92 32.68 37.22
CA LEU A 13 33.86 31.54 36.31
C LEU A 13 32.40 31.34 35.84
N THR A 14 32.05 31.86 34.68
CA THR A 14 30.75 31.63 34.04
C THR A 14 30.69 30.20 33.50
N LEU A 15 30.01 29.32 34.22
CA LEU A 15 29.69 27.97 33.77
C LEU A 15 28.61 28.05 32.68
N ALA A 16 29.00 28.01 31.42
CA ALA A 16 28.06 27.92 30.30
C ALA A 16 27.35 26.56 30.35
N LEU A 17 26.09 26.52 30.75
CA LEU A 17 25.24 25.34 30.58
C LEU A 17 25.06 25.07 29.07
N VAL A 18 25.81 24.13 28.55
CA VAL A 18 25.55 23.55 27.20
C VAL A 18 24.29 22.71 27.31
N VAL A 19 23.13 23.32 27.06
CA VAL A 19 21.86 22.56 26.87
C VAL A 19 21.99 21.85 25.53
N PRO A 20 22.01 20.52 25.51
CA PRO A 20 22.03 19.82 24.24
C PRO A 20 20.76 20.21 23.44
N ALA A 21 20.94 20.82 22.28
CA ALA A 21 19.85 21.06 21.34
C ALA A 21 19.23 19.71 20.98
N THR A 22 18.10 19.40 21.58
CA THR A 22 17.30 18.24 21.16
C THR A 22 16.85 18.50 19.72
N ALA A 23 17.53 17.89 18.75
CA ALA A 23 17.09 17.94 17.36
C ALA A 23 15.63 17.49 17.31
N LEU A 24 14.74 18.39 16.93
CA LEU A 24 13.33 18.06 16.72
C LEU A 24 13.27 16.93 15.68
N ALA A 25 12.57 15.86 16.00
CA ALA A 25 12.39 14.76 15.06
C ALA A 25 11.71 15.29 13.78
N LYS A 26 12.32 15.02 12.63
CA LYS A 26 11.77 15.41 11.33
C LYS A 26 10.50 14.61 11.09
N GLN A 27 9.45 15.26 10.58
CA GLN A 27 8.27 14.55 10.12
C GLN A 27 8.63 13.64 8.95
N LEU A 28 8.38 12.33 9.08
CA LEU A 28 8.55 11.36 8.01
C LEU A 28 7.54 11.61 6.89
N ILE A 29 8.02 11.51 5.65
CA ILE A 29 7.19 11.55 4.44
C ILE A 29 7.16 10.14 3.84
N ILE A 30 5.97 9.56 3.81
CA ILE A 30 5.70 8.22 3.29
C ILE A 30 4.77 8.37 2.09
N GLY A 31 5.03 7.68 0.98
CA GLY A 31 4.16 7.80 -0.18
C GLY A 31 4.32 6.69 -1.19
N GLY A 32 3.29 6.49 -2.00
CA GLY A 32 3.29 5.47 -3.04
C GLY A 32 1.95 4.75 -3.19
N SER A 33 1.95 3.43 -3.12
CA SER A 33 0.81 2.57 -3.40
C SER A 33 -0.48 2.98 -2.69
N THR A 34 -1.56 3.20 -3.43
CA THR A 34 -2.90 3.41 -2.84
C THR A 34 -3.43 2.18 -2.11
N SER A 35 -2.93 0.99 -2.42
CA SER A 35 -3.30 -0.23 -1.67
C SER A 35 -2.67 -0.25 -0.27
N VAL A 36 -1.44 0.24 -0.14
CA VAL A 36 -0.73 0.33 1.15
C VAL A 36 -1.23 1.51 1.98
N LEU A 37 -1.71 2.57 1.33
CA LEU A 37 -2.12 3.84 1.96
C LEU A 37 -3.00 3.66 3.22
N PRO A 38 -4.10 2.88 3.24
CA PRO A 38 -4.93 2.74 4.43
C PRO A 38 -4.18 2.08 5.60
N LEU A 39 -3.30 1.11 5.32
CA LEU A 39 -2.46 0.49 6.32
C LEU A 39 -1.42 1.47 6.86
N ALA A 40 -0.69 2.15 5.97
CA ALA A 40 0.35 3.09 6.35
C ALA A 40 -0.20 4.26 7.18
N GLN A 41 -1.39 4.77 6.87
CA GLN A 41 -2.07 5.80 7.68
C GLN A 41 -2.42 5.32 9.09
N LYS A 42 -2.95 4.10 9.22
CA LYS A 42 -3.24 3.51 10.55
C LYS A 42 -1.96 3.30 11.36
N LEU A 43 -0.89 2.80 10.71
CA LEU A 43 0.41 2.61 11.34
C LEU A 43 1.05 3.95 11.77
N ALA A 44 1.00 4.98 10.92
CA ALA A 44 1.50 6.32 11.23
C ALA A 44 0.80 6.94 12.44
N SER A 45 -0.53 6.87 12.48
CA SER A 45 -1.33 7.34 13.62
C SER A 45 -1.00 6.58 14.91
N ALA A 46 -0.90 5.26 14.84
CA ALA A 46 -0.59 4.44 16.01
C ALA A 46 0.86 4.63 16.50
N TYR A 47 1.80 4.86 15.58
CA TYR A 47 3.18 5.19 15.91
C TYR A 47 3.28 6.50 16.68
N HIS A 48 2.62 7.56 16.20
CA HIS A 48 2.57 8.84 16.90
C HIS A 48 1.91 8.69 18.29
N LYS A 49 0.83 7.90 18.40
CA LYS A 49 0.20 7.63 19.71
C LYS A 49 1.15 6.92 20.67
N ALA A 50 2.00 6.02 20.16
CA ALA A 50 3.02 5.35 20.97
C ALA A 50 4.22 6.25 21.32
N TYR A 51 4.52 7.21 20.46
CA TYR A 51 5.65 8.14 20.60
C TYR A 51 5.21 9.60 20.37
N PRO A 52 4.49 10.24 21.31
CA PRO A 52 3.86 11.55 21.08
C PRO A 52 4.84 12.71 20.78
N ARG A 53 6.11 12.55 21.13
CA ARG A 53 7.16 13.54 20.81
C ARG A 53 7.63 13.49 19.36
N ILE A 54 7.29 12.42 18.63
CA ILE A 54 7.62 12.27 17.21
C ILE A 54 6.43 12.79 16.39
N PRO A 55 6.62 13.70 15.41
CA PRO A 55 5.54 14.15 14.55
C PRO A 55 4.87 12.97 13.82
N THR A 56 3.56 13.03 13.68
CA THR A 56 2.82 12.01 12.90
C THR A 56 3.40 11.92 11.48
N PRO A 57 3.83 10.75 11.01
CA PRO A 57 4.27 10.60 9.62
C PRO A 57 3.22 11.09 8.64
N LYS A 58 3.62 11.88 7.65
CA LYS A 58 2.74 12.30 6.55
C LYS A 58 2.68 11.18 5.53
N VAL A 59 1.48 10.63 5.29
CA VAL A 59 1.28 9.52 4.37
C VAL A 59 0.44 9.98 3.18
N GLY A 60 0.94 9.78 1.96
CA GLY A 60 0.28 10.11 0.71
C GLY A 60 0.07 8.88 -0.18
N GLY A 61 -1.03 8.89 -0.94
CA GLY A 61 -1.27 7.90 -2.00
C GLY A 61 -0.55 8.26 -3.29
N GLY A 62 -0.63 7.35 -4.23
CA GLY A 62 -0.06 7.39 -5.58
C GLY A 62 -0.07 5.99 -6.16
N GLN A 63 1.04 5.58 -6.73
CA GLN A 63 1.23 4.25 -7.32
C GLN A 63 2.52 3.63 -6.79
N SER A 64 2.70 2.32 -6.96
CA SER A 64 3.90 1.63 -6.44
C SER A 64 5.18 2.19 -7.04
N ASP A 65 5.20 2.47 -8.34
CA ASP A 65 6.39 3.02 -9.02
C ASP A 65 6.71 4.44 -8.57
N ILE A 66 5.68 5.24 -8.23
CA ILE A 66 5.86 6.55 -7.61
C ILE A 66 6.50 6.41 -6.21
N GLY A 67 6.07 5.40 -5.43
CA GLY A 67 6.67 5.10 -4.13
C GLY A 67 8.14 4.68 -4.24
N ILE A 68 8.42 3.76 -5.15
CA ILE A 68 9.77 3.23 -5.40
C ILE A 68 10.71 4.33 -5.91
N SER A 69 10.29 5.08 -6.93
CA SER A 69 11.10 6.20 -7.47
C SER A 69 11.26 7.34 -6.46
N GLY A 70 10.22 7.62 -5.68
CA GLY A 70 10.26 8.61 -4.62
C GLY A 70 11.25 8.25 -3.50
N ALA A 71 11.34 6.98 -3.12
CA ALA A 71 12.37 6.49 -2.19
C ALA A 71 13.77 6.60 -2.82
N ALA A 72 13.93 6.19 -4.08
CA ALA A 72 15.21 6.26 -4.78
C ALA A 72 15.79 7.68 -4.88
N THR A 73 14.92 8.65 -5.16
CA THR A 73 15.30 10.06 -5.30
C THR A 73 15.38 10.82 -3.96
N GLY A 74 14.88 10.23 -2.87
CA GLY A 74 14.79 10.89 -1.56
C GLY A 74 13.59 11.86 -1.42
N ARG A 75 12.64 11.84 -2.37
CA ARG A 75 11.36 12.56 -2.25
C ARG A 75 10.54 12.05 -1.09
N PHE A 76 10.57 10.74 -0.86
CA PHE A 76 9.98 10.07 0.30
C PHE A 76 11.09 9.51 1.18
N ASP A 77 10.92 9.64 2.49
CA ASP A 77 11.77 8.94 3.47
C ASP A 77 11.50 7.42 3.41
N ILE A 78 10.25 7.04 3.09
CA ILE A 78 9.79 5.66 2.87
C ILE A 78 8.84 5.66 1.67
N GLY A 79 9.14 4.85 0.66
CA GLY A 79 8.19 4.54 -0.42
C GLY A 79 7.31 3.37 -0.06
N ASP A 80 6.03 3.40 -0.48
CA ASP A 80 5.12 2.27 -0.33
C ASP A 80 4.93 1.55 -1.67
N SER A 81 5.04 0.22 -1.66
CA SER A 81 4.79 -0.61 -2.84
C SER A 81 3.89 -1.81 -2.52
N SER A 82 3.00 -2.13 -3.44
CA SER A 82 2.15 -3.32 -3.44
C SER A 82 2.49 -4.30 -4.59
N ARG A 83 3.62 -4.10 -5.26
CA ARG A 83 4.27 -5.07 -6.13
C ARG A 83 5.61 -5.51 -5.56
N ASN A 84 6.07 -6.65 -5.96
CA ASN A 84 7.39 -7.14 -5.60
C ASN A 84 8.50 -6.30 -6.26
N PRO A 85 9.73 -6.30 -5.71
CA PRO A 85 10.88 -5.72 -6.39
C PRO A 85 11.13 -6.43 -7.73
N ILE A 86 11.47 -5.67 -8.77
CA ILE A 86 11.77 -6.18 -10.11
C ILE A 86 13.26 -5.98 -10.38
N PRO A 87 14.07 -7.05 -10.29
CA PRO A 87 15.51 -6.98 -10.55
C PRO A 87 15.81 -6.44 -11.96
N GLY A 88 16.74 -5.49 -12.05
CA GLY A 88 17.12 -4.87 -13.31
C GLY A 88 16.21 -3.75 -13.80
N VAL A 89 15.02 -3.59 -13.23
CA VAL A 89 14.06 -2.50 -13.54
C VAL A 89 14.07 -1.46 -12.42
N ASP A 90 13.93 -1.89 -11.18
CA ASP A 90 13.93 -0.98 -10.03
C ASP A 90 15.31 -0.32 -9.84
N PRO A 91 15.34 0.95 -9.39
CA PRO A 91 16.60 1.64 -9.11
C PRO A 91 17.49 0.85 -8.15
N LYS A 92 18.78 0.80 -8.45
CA LYS A 92 19.77 0.10 -7.63
C LYS A 92 19.86 0.70 -6.21
N GLY A 93 20.18 -0.15 -5.25
CA GLY A 93 20.43 0.27 -3.86
C GLY A 93 19.17 0.53 -3.05
N LEU A 94 18.01 0.13 -3.52
CA LEU A 94 16.78 0.13 -2.72
C LEU A 94 16.69 -1.10 -1.82
N VAL A 95 16.10 -0.90 -0.64
CA VAL A 95 15.77 -1.98 0.31
C VAL A 95 14.26 -2.04 0.45
N PHE A 96 13.70 -3.20 0.15
CA PHE A 96 12.28 -3.51 0.29
C PHE A 96 12.06 -4.29 1.58
N THR A 97 11.33 -3.70 2.52
CA THR A 97 10.97 -4.33 3.80
C THR A 97 9.51 -4.77 3.74
N LYS A 98 9.27 -6.08 3.78
CA LYS A 98 7.90 -6.62 3.81
C LYS A 98 7.22 -6.27 5.12
N ILE A 99 6.00 -5.74 5.06
CA ILE A 99 5.25 -5.27 6.24
C ILE A 99 3.93 -6.01 6.48
N ALA A 100 3.31 -6.52 5.43
CA ALA A 100 2.05 -7.26 5.46
C ALA A 100 1.83 -8.00 4.15
N GLN A 101 0.73 -8.76 4.06
CA GLN A 101 0.17 -9.21 2.78
C GLN A 101 -1.25 -8.68 2.63
N ASP A 102 -1.71 -8.61 1.39
CA ASP A 102 -3.01 -8.10 0.97
C ASP A 102 -3.63 -9.03 -0.06
N GLY A 103 -4.95 -9.01 -0.20
CA GLY A 103 -5.64 -9.70 -1.28
C GLY A 103 -6.09 -8.73 -2.36
N ILE A 104 -6.09 -9.22 -3.60
CA ILE A 104 -6.70 -8.57 -4.75
C ILE A 104 -8.01 -9.28 -5.05
N CYS A 105 -9.12 -8.55 -5.05
CA CYS A 105 -10.41 -9.05 -5.48
C CYS A 105 -10.74 -8.54 -6.87
N VAL A 106 -11.19 -9.41 -7.76
CA VAL A 106 -12.04 -9.00 -8.87
C VAL A 106 -13.32 -8.45 -8.28
N ILE A 107 -13.77 -7.32 -8.79
CA ILE A 107 -14.99 -6.65 -8.32
C ILE A 107 -15.94 -6.41 -9.48
N THR A 108 -17.24 -6.54 -9.21
CA THR A 108 -18.32 -6.11 -10.12
C THR A 108 -19.21 -5.09 -9.42
N SER A 109 -20.04 -4.40 -10.19
CA SER A 109 -21.08 -3.55 -9.64
C SER A 109 -21.90 -4.30 -8.58
N PRO A 110 -22.42 -3.63 -7.53
CA PRO A 110 -23.29 -4.25 -6.53
C PRO A 110 -24.58 -4.78 -7.12
N GLN A 111 -24.95 -4.36 -8.34
CA GLN A 111 -26.10 -4.86 -9.08
C GLN A 111 -25.80 -6.19 -9.79
N ASN A 112 -24.53 -6.45 -10.13
CA ASN A 112 -24.08 -7.70 -10.72
C ASN A 112 -23.46 -8.61 -9.64
N LYS A 113 -24.29 -9.31 -8.88
CA LYS A 113 -23.90 -10.16 -7.74
C LYS A 113 -23.29 -11.49 -8.18
N LEU A 114 -22.30 -11.43 -9.06
CA LEU A 114 -21.58 -12.60 -9.52
C LEU A 114 -20.82 -13.26 -8.36
N ALA A 115 -21.07 -14.55 -8.15
CA ALA A 115 -20.51 -15.24 -6.97
C ALA A 115 -19.05 -15.66 -7.16
N ASN A 116 -18.68 -16.09 -8.36
CA ASN A 116 -17.36 -16.65 -8.64
C ASN A 116 -16.99 -16.56 -10.13
N LEU A 117 -15.71 -16.47 -10.39
CA LEU A 117 -15.13 -16.57 -11.73
C LEU A 117 -14.01 -17.62 -11.74
N SER A 118 -13.95 -18.40 -12.81
CA SER A 118 -12.81 -19.26 -13.12
C SER A 118 -11.64 -18.41 -13.62
N GLN A 119 -10.43 -18.95 -13.57
CA GLN A 119 -9.26 -18.31 -14.19
C GLN A 119 -9.47 -18.05 -15.68
N GLN A 120 -10.06 -19.03 -16.39
CA GLN A 120 -10.35 -18.88 -17.81
C GLN A 120 -11.33 -17.73 -18.10
N THR A 121 -12.37 -17.57 -17.26
CA THR A 121 -13.34 -16.49 -17.44
C THR A 121 -12.71 -15.14 -17.10
N VAL A 122 -11.93 -15.04 -16.01
CA VAL A 122 -11.17 -13.82 -15.69
C VAL A 122 -10.25 -13.46 -16.85
N SER A 123 -9.43 -14.39 -17.32
CA SER A 123 -8.55 -14.15 -18.46
C SER A 123 -9.33 -13.74 -19.72
N GLY A 124 -10.46 -14.42 -20.01
CA GLY A 124 -11.29 -14.08 -21.16
C GLY A 124 -11.84 -12.65 -21.11
N ILE A 125 -12.33 -12.23 -19.96
CA ILE A 125 -12.86 -10.86 -19.76
C ILE A 125 -11.72 -9.83 -19.87
N PHE A 126 -10.67 -9.99 -19.08
CA PHE A 126 -9.62 -8.98 -19.01
C PHE A 126 -8.75 -8.88 -20.27
N THR A 127 -8.68 -9.93 -21.09
CA THR A 127 -8.04 -9.86 -22.41
C THR A 127 -8.98 -9.37 -23.52
N GLY A 128 -10.28 -9.20 -23.22
CA GLY A 128 -11.29 -8.78 -24.19
C GLY A 128 -11.74 -9.89 -25.14
N ALA A 129 -11.48 -11.15 -24.83
CA ALA A 129 -12.05 -12.31 -25.55
C ALA A 129 -13.53 -12.53 -25.18
N ILE A 130 -13.92 -12.25 -23.93
CA ILE A 130 -15.29 -12.18 -23.44
C ILE A 130 -15.64 -10.70 -23.29
N ARG A 131 -16.66 -10.24 -24.02
CA ARG A 131 -17.02 -8.81 -24.09
C ARG A 131 -18.47 -8.52 -23.72
N ASP A 132 -19.24 -9.55 -23.43
CA ASP A 132 -20.66 -9.42 -23.11
C ASP A 132 -21.00 -10.30 -21.91
N TRP A 133 -21.80 -9.77 -21.00
CA TRP A 133 -22.18 -10.47 -19.78
C TRP A 133 -23.00 -11.75 -20.05
N SER A 134 -23.69 -11.85 -21.18
CA SER A 134 -24.39 -13.09 -21.59
C SER A 134 -23.45 -14.28 -21.79
N GLN A 135 -22.15 -14.03 -21.99
CA GLN A 135 -21.11 -15.06 -22.11
C GLN A 135 -20.57 -15.53 -20.74
N VAL A 136 -20.98 -14.87 -19.64
CA VAL A 136 -20.47 -15.14 -18.28
C VAL A 136 -21.54 -15.85 -17.46
N PRO A 137 -21.39 -17.14 -17.16
CA PRO A 137 -22.36 -17.87 -16.36
C PRO A 137 -22.55 -17.26 -14.98
N GLY A 138 -23.81 -17.03 -14.60
CA GLY A 138 -24.18 -16.49 -13.29
C GLY A 138 -24.13 -14.94 -13.19
N ALA A 139 -23.75 -14.25 -14.27
CA ALA A 139 -23.86 -12.79 -14.32
C ALA A 139 -25.33 -12.35 -14.21
N GLN A 140 -25.57 -11.25 -13.50
CA GLN A 140 -26.88 -10.60 -13.39
C GLN A 140 -26.97 -9.35 -14.26
N ALA A 141 -25.83 -8.81 -14.68
CA ALA A 141 -25.76 -7.80 -15.72
C ALA A 141 -25.96 -8.43 -17.10
N SER A 142 -26.28 -7.61 -18.08
CA SER A 142 -26.46 -7.98 -19.49
C SER A 142 -25.82 -6.95 -20.40
N GLY A 143 -25.54 -7.33 -21.66
CA GLY A 143 -24.91 -6.46 -22.64
C GLY A 143 -23.39 -6.34 -22.46
N PRO A 144 -22.77 -5.34 -23.11
CA PRO A 144 -21.33 -5.16 -23.10
C PRO A 144 -20.75 -5.07 -21.70
N ILE A 145 -19.54 -5.61 -21.52
CA ILE A 145 -18.77 -5.50 -20.28
C ILE A 145 -17.98 -4.19 -20.29
N ASP A 146 -18.17 -3.36 -19.28
CA ASP A 146 -17.36 -2.17 -19.04
C ASP A 146 -16.16 -2.55 -18.17
N LEU A 147 -15.00 -2.68 -18.83
CA LEU A 147 -13.78 -3.17 -18.23
C LEU A 147 -12.96 -2.02 -17.68
N PHE A 148 -12.65 -2.08 -16.40
CA PHE A 148 -11.75 -1.15 -15.72
C PHE A 148 -10.44 -1.84 -15.34
N ASP A 149 -9.33 -1.11 -15.44
CA ASP A 149 -8.02 -1.58 -15.02
C ASP A 149 -7.20 -0.47 -14.37
N ARG A 150 -5.94 -0.71 -14.16
CA ARG A 150 -5.00 0.23 -13.55
C ARG A 150 -3.86 0.50 -14.52
N ASP A 151 -3.32 1.70 -14.48
CA ASP A 151 -2.16 2.06 -15.29
C ASP A 151 -0.89 1.26 -14.94
N GLY A 152 0.12 1.35 -15.80
CA GLY A 152 1.36 0.58 -15.69
C GLY A 152 2.23 0.88 -14.47
N ALA A 153 2.01 2.00 -13.75
CA ALA A 153 2.73 2.34 -12.52
C ALA A 153 2.10 1.70 -11.27
N SER A 154 0.92 1.06 -11.44
CA SER A 154 0.16 0.44 -10.37
C SER A 154 0.73 -0.92 -9.97
N GLY A 155 1.12 -1.06 -8.70
CA GLY A 155 1.46 -2.39 -8.15
C GLY A 155 0.26 -3.32 -8.01
N THR A 156 -0.99 -2.80 -8.13
CA THR A 156 -2.18 -3.66 -8.19
C THR A 156 -2.33 -4.25 -9.57
N GLN A 157 -2.08 -3.46 -10.62
CA GLN A 157 -2.00 -3.91 -12.00
C GLN A 157 -0.93 -5.02 -12.14
N ASP A 158 0.29 -4.74 -11.69
CA ASP A 158 1.40 -5.70 -11.74
C ASP A 158 1.03 -7.03 -11.06
N ALA A 159 0.53 -6.98 -9.84
CA ALA A 159 0.17 -8.18 -9.10
C ALA A 159 -1.05 -8.90 -9.70
N PHE A 160 -2.05 -8.17 -10.20
CA PHE A 160 -3.18 -8.75 -10.92
C PHE A 160 -2.72 -9.48 -12.18
N GLN A 161 -1.86 -8.86 -12.98
CA GLN A 161 -1.26 -9.44 -14.17
C GLN A 161 -0.62 -10.80 -13.85
N HIS A 162 0.28 -10.84 -12.86
CA HIS A 162 1.00 -12.06 -12.52
C HIS A 162 0.12 -13.17 -11.91
N ILE A 163 -0.83 -12.81 -11.06
CA ILE A 163 -1.65 -13.78 -10.31
C ILE A 163 -2.80 -14.32 -11.15
N PHE A 164 -3.50 -13.46 -11.91
CA PHE A 164 -4.74 -13.84 -12.59
C PHE A 164 -4.57 -14.08 -14.08
N LEU A 165 -3.61 -13.43 -14.74
CA LEU A 165 -3.38 -13.55 -16.17
C LEU A 165 -2.10 -14.33 -16.52
N GLY A 166 -1.11 -14.35 -15.64
CA GLY A 166 0.21 -14.90 -15.89
C GLY A 166 1.07 -13.96 -16.75
N GLU A 167 2.19 -14.49 -17.28
CA GLU A 167 3.23 -13.67 -17.92
C GLU A 167 2.88 -13.26 -19.37
N THR A 168 2.07 -14.03 -20.06
CA THR A 168 1.87 -13.91 -21.52
C THR A 168 0.64 -13.13 -21.90
N LEU A 169 -0.46 -13.26 -21.15
CA LEU A 169 -1.69 -12.53 -21.43
C LEU A 169 -1.55 -11.07 -21.04
N LYS A 170 -2.24 -10.17 -21.75
CA LYS A 170 -2.27 -8.75 -21.44
C LYS A 170 -3.71 -8.28 -21.34
N ILE A 171 -3.95 -7.30 -20.45
CA ILE A 171 -5.25 -6.67 -20.37
C ILE A 171 -5.57 -5.97 -21.69
N SER A 172 -6.82 -6.00 -22.07
CA SER A 172 -7.33 -5.40 -23.29
C SER A 172 -7.03 -3.89 -23.31
N PRO A 173 -6.51 -3.35 -24.42
CA PRO A 173 -6.31 -1.91 -24.56
C PRO A 173 -7.62 -1.11 -24.59
N GLY A 174 -8.77 -1.79 -24.60
CA GLY A 174 -10.09 -1.16 -24.47
C GLY A 174 -10.56 -0.98 -23.03
N ALA A 175 -9.77 -1.41 -22.04
CA ALA A 175 -10.06 -1.13 -20.63
C ALA A 175 -9.92 0.36 -20.30
N THR A 176 -10.77 0.86 -19.39
CA THR A 176 -10.64 2.22 -18.86
C THR A 176 -9.66 2.21 -17.69
N GLU A 177 -8.56 2.95 -17.86
CA GLU A 177 -7.51 3.03 -16.85
C GLU A 177 -7.88 3.95 -15.69
N GLU A 178 -7.72 3.44 -14.46
CA GLU A 178 -7.92 4.18 -13.22
C GLU A 178 -6.61 4.35 -12.45
N THR A 179 -6.35 5.53 -11.92
CA THR A 179 -5.08 5.85 -11.26
C THR A 179 -5.01 5.45 -9.79
N SER A 180 -6.10 4.96 -9.20
CA SER A 180 -6.14 4.52 -7.80
C SER A 180 -7.17 3.43 -7.56
N ASN A 181 -6.98 2.61 -6.49
CA ASN A 181 -8.01 1.65 -6.08
C ASN A 181 -9.36 2.31 -5.79
N GLY A 182 -9.36 3.53 -5.24
CA GLY A 182 -10.60 4.24 -4.92
C GLY A 182 -11.35 4.71 -6.16
N LEU A 183 -10.63 5.14 -7.19
CA LEU A 183 -11.25 5.52 -8.46
C LEU A 183 -11.81 4.31 -9.18
N GLU A 184 -11.06 3.21 -9.27
CA GLU A 184 -11.51 1.96 -9.87
C GLU A 184 -12.73 1.37 -9.13
N GLN A 185 -12.71 1.37 -7.79
CA GLN A 185 -13.87 0.99 -6.99
C GLN A 185 -15.11 1.85 -7.33
N ASN A 186 -14.93 3.17 -7.42
CA ASN A 186 -16.02 4.09 -7.74
C ASN A 186 -16.53 3.94 -9.17
N ALA A 187 -15.65 3.72 -10.14
CA ALA A 187 -16.00 3.47 -11.53
C ALA A 187 -16.88 2.21 -11.63
N VAL A 188 -16.42 1.08 -11.10
CA VAL A 188 -17.19 -0.17 -11.08
C VAL A 188 -18.49 -0.05 -10.30
N LYS A 189 -18.47 0.63 -9.14
CA LYS A 189 -19.66 0.81 -8.28
C LYS A 189 -20.78 1.58 -8.94
N ASN A 190 -20.42 2.65 -9.66
CA ASN A 190 -21.36 3.60 -10.22
C ASN A 190 -21.57 3.42 -11.73
N ASP A 191 -21.05 2.32 -12.27
CA ASP A 191 -21.19 2.01 -13.68
C ASP A 191 -22.67 1.87 -14.06
N PRO A 192 -23.11 2.54 -15.14
CA PRO A 192 -24.49 2.48 -15.59
C PRO A 192 -24.93 1.04 -15.98
N GLY A 193 -26.07 0.60 -15.48
CA GLY A 193 -26.58 -0.74 -15.76
C GLY A 193 -25.86 -1.89 -15.03
N GLY A 194 -24.84 -1.60 -14.24
CA GLY A 194 -24.11 -2.61 -13.48
C GLY A 194 -23.14 -3.43 -14.32
N ALA A 195 -22.72 -2.93 -15.47
CA ALA A 195 -21.86 -3.65 -16.44
C ALA A 195 -20.37 -3.64 -16.07
N GLY A 196 -19.97 -2.83 -15.07
CA GLY A 196 -18.59 -2.63 -14.68
C GLY A 196 -17.95 -3.83 -13.99
N ILE A 197 -16.71 -4.13 -14.38
CA ILE A 197 -15.80 -5.09 -13.74
C ILE A 197 -14.40 -4.51 -13.65
N GLY A 198 -13.71 -4.76 -12.54
CA GLY A 198 -12.32 -4.34 -12.29
C GLY A 198 -11.70 -5.16 -11.17
N PHE A 199 -10.61 -4.66 -10.54
CA PHE A 199 -9.94 -5.34 -9.43
C PHE A 199 -9.33 -4.36 -8.45
N VAL A 200 -9.48 -4.63 -7.17
CA VAL A 200 -8.99 -3.76 -6.10
C VAL A 200 -8.36 -4.55 -4.95
N SER A 201 -7.60 -3.85 -4.12
CA SER A 201 -7.16 -4.33 -2.80
C SER A 201 -8.34 -4.58 -1.86
N PHE A 202 -8.22 -5.51 -0.90
CA PHE A 202 -9.24 -5.80 0.12
C PHE A 202 -9.81 -4.55 0.79
N ALA A 203 -9.00 -3.54 1.03
CA ALA A 203 -9.42 -2.31 1.68
C ALA A 203 -10.44 -1.50 0.87
N TYR A 204 -10.68 -1.85 -0.39
CA TYR A 204 -11.54 -1.12 -1.34
C TYR A 204 -12.71 -1.97 -1.85
N THR A 205 -13.10 -3.02 -1.14
CA THR A 205 -14.24 -3.87 -1.53
C THR A 205 -15.59 -3.38 -1.01
N ALA A 206 -15.63 -2.32 -0.19
CA ALA A 206 -16.87 -1.82 0.35
C ALA A 206 -17.78 -1.19 -0.72
N GLY A 207 -19.04 -1.64 -0.80
CA GLY A 207 -20.04 -1.10 -1.73
C GLY A 207 -19.91 -1.59 -3.16
N VAL A 208 -19.06 -2.57 -3.44
CA VAL A 208 -18.98 -3.36 -4.67
C VAL A 208 -19.19 -4.84 -4.36
N ASN A 209 -19.45 -5.66 -5.36
CA ASN A 209 -19.47 -7.11 -5.20
C ASN A 209 -18.06 -7.67 -5.37
N ALA A 210 -17.48 -8.24 -4.31
CA ALA A 210 -16.20 -8.93 -4.36
C ALA A 210 -16.41 -10.36 -4.87
N VAL A 211 -15.93 -10.63 -6.07
CA VAL A 211 -16.15 -11.92 -6.76
C VAL A 211 -15.17 -12.96 -6.24
N GLY A 212 -15.63 -14.17 -6.01
CA GLY A 212 -14.80 -15.32 -5.73
C GLY A 212 -13.92 -15.68 -6.93
N TYR A 213 -12.80 -16.33 -6.68
CA TYR A 213 -11.86 -16.78 -7.69
C TYR A 213 -11.58 -18.27 -7.54
N GLN A 214 -11.77 -19.04 -8.61
CA GLN A 214 -11.54 -20.49 -8.62
C GLN A 214 -12.36 -21.24 -7.53
N GLY A 215 -13.59 -20.82 -7.29
CA GLY A 215 -14.48 -21.40 -6.26
C GLY A 215 -14.22 -20.90 -4.85
N VAL A 216 -13.24 -20.02 -4.62
CA VAL A 216 -12.92 -19.51 -3.30
C VAL A 216 -13.35 -18.03 -3.18
N PRO A 217 -14.26 -17.69 -2.24
CA PRO A 217 -14.67 -16.31 -2.01
C PRO A 217 -13.49 -15.40 -1.68
N CYS A 218 -13.47 -14.18 -2.26
CA CYS A 218 -12.47 -13.16 -1.97
C CYS A 218 -12.72 -12.54 -0.60
N THR A 219 -12.25 -13.19 0.45
CA THR A 219 -12.40 -12.76 1.85
C THR A 219 -11.06 -12.79 2.58
N LEU A 220 -10.94 -11.93 3.58
CA LEU A 220 -9.75 -11.90 4.44
C LEU A 220 -9.52 -13.25 5.15
N ALA A 221 -10.60 -13.96 5.54
CA ALA A 221 -10.50 -15.27 6.18
C ALA A 221 -9.87 -16.30 5.24
N ASN A 222 -10.34 -16.40 3.99
CA ASN A 222 -9.82 -17.33 3.00
C ASN A 222 -8.39 -16.98 2.57
N ALA A 223 -8.04 -15.70 2.54
CA ALA A 223 -6.68 -15.27 2.27
C ALA A 223 -5.72 -15.62 3.43
N LYS A 224 -6.15 -15.44 4.67
CA LYS A 224 -5.37 -15.83 5.87
C LYS A 224 -5.18 -17.34 5.98
N SER A 225 -6.16 -18.13 5.58
CA SER A 225 -6.06 -19.59 5.59
C SER A 225 -5.25 -20.16 4.41
N GLY A 226 -4.85 -19.30 3.45
CA GLY A 226 -4.14 -19.70 2.23
C GLY A 226 -5.04 -20.33 1.15
N GLN A 227 -6.36 -20.36 1.35
CA GLN A 227 -7.31 -20.89 0.37
C GLN A 227 -7.49 -19.93 -0.82
N TYR A 228 -7.50 -18.62 -0.58
CA TYR A 228 -7.61 -17.62 -1.64
C TYR A 228 -6.25 -17.28 -2.24
N GLY A 229 -6.06 -17.56 -3.52
CA GLY A 229 -4.78 -17.39 -4.21
C GLY A 229 -4.42 -15.95 -4.62
N GLY A 230 -5.38 -15.02 -4.60
CA GLY A 230 -5.17 -13.62 -5.02
C GLY A 230 -4.41 -12.79 -3.97
N VAL A 231 -3.28 -13.30 -3.44
CA VAL A 231 -2.53 -12.67 -2.34
C VAL A 231 -1.20 -12.11 -2.83
N ARG A 232 -0.83 -10.91 -2.36
CA ARG A 232 0.42 -10.21 -2.67
C ARG A 232 1.08 -9.64 -1.43
N ASN A 233 2.33 -9.15 -1.59
CA ASN A 233 3.07 -8.51 -0.53
C ASN A 233 2.90 -6.99 -0.53
N PHE A 234 2.96 -6.39 0.68
CA PHE A 234 3.12 -4.96 0.90
C PHE A 234 4.52 -4.67 1.42
N TRP A 235 5.12 -3.62 0.88
CA TRP A 235 6.50 -3.23 1.13
C TRP A 235 6.63 -1.78 1.55
N MET A 236 7.54 -1.54 2.49
CA MET A 236 8.16 -0.24 2.72
C MET A 236 9.53 -0.23 2.04
N VAL A 237 9.79 0.79 1.23
CA VAL A 237 10.98 0.89 0.38
C VAL A 237 11.83 2.07 0.85
N THR A 238 13.13 1.85 1.02
CA THR A 238 14.08 2.90 1.41
C THR A 238 15.29 2.91 0.50
N LYS A 239 15.95 4.08 0.36
CA LYS A 239 17.23 4.21 -0.30
C LYS A 239 18.35 3.66 0.58
N GLY A 240 18.81 2.46 0.29
CA GLY A 240 19.74 1.73 1.15
C GLY A 240 19.10 1.25 2.45
N ALA A 241 19.92 0.79 3.38
CA ALA A 241 19.45 0.39 4.71
C ALA A 241 18.69 1.55 5.38
N PRO A 242 17.52 1.30 6.02
CA PRO A 242 16.78 2.32 6.72
C PRO A 242 17.65 3.05 7.76
N LYS A 243 17.54 4.39 7.83
CA LYS A 243 18.32 5.23 8.75
C LYS A 243 17.42 6.18 9.52
N GLY A 244 17.91 6.70 10.64
CA GLY A 244 17.24 7.74 11.43
C GLY A 244 15.80 7.35 11.83
N ASP A 245 14.86 8.26 11.63
CA ASP A 245 13.46 8.06 12.03
C ASP A 245 12.73 7.07 11.13
N ALA A 246 13.12 6.92 9.86
CA ALA A 246 12.61 5.86 8.97
C ALA A 246 12.98 4.46 9.51
N ALA A 247 14.23 4.28 10.00
CA ALA A 247 14.63 3.03 10.61
C ALA A 247 13.83 2.70 11.88
N LYS A 248 13.58 3.71 12.73
CA LYS A 248 12.78 3.55 13.96
C LYS A 248 11.33 3.15 13.64
N PHE A 249 10.73 3.82 12.64
CA PHE A 249 9.36 3.51 12.21
C PHE A 249 9.25 2.11 11.63
N ILE A 250 10.12 1.74 10.68
CA ILE A 250 10.13 0.42 10.06
C ILE A 250 10.39 -0.67 11.11
N ALA A 251 11.36 -0.47 12.01
CA ALA A 251 11.63 -1.41 13.09
C ALA A 251 10.43 -1.59 14.03
N TRP A 252 9.68 -0.51 14.32
CA TRP A 252 8.47 -0.59 15.12
C TRP A 252 7.35 -1.35 14.38
N VAL A 253 7.18 -1.13 13.07
CA VAL A 253 6.20 -1.83 12.23
C VAL A 253 6.53 -3.33 12.13
N THR A 254 7.80 -3.68 11.99
CA THR A 254 8.24 -5.08 11.78
C THR A 254 8.62 -5.82 13.05
N LYS A 255 8.50 -5.17 14.21
CA LYS A 255 8.85 -5.78 15.50
C LYS A 255 7.95 -6.97 15.80
N ALA A 256 8.54 -8.16 15.90
CA ALA A 256 7.84 -9.36 16.32
C ALA A 256 7.16 -9.13 17.69
N GLY A 257 5.92 -9.57 17.81
CA GLY A 257 5.14 -9.41 19.05
C GLY A 257 4.59 -8.00 19.31
N ASN A 258 4.73 -7.04 18.37
CA ASN A 258 4.07 -5.74 18.51
C ASN A 258 2.54 -5.90 18.38
N LYS A 259 1.87 -5.98 19.54
CA LYS A 259 0.41 -6.20 19.63
C LYS A 259 -0.40 -5.14 18.87
N THR A 260 0.03 -3.87 18.92
CA THR A 260 -0.65 -2.75 18.25
C THR A 260 -0.59 -2.92 16.73
N VAL A 261 0.60 -3.16 16.19
CA VAL A 261 0.77 -3.39 14.73
C VAL A 261 0.01 -4.62 14.30
N ARG A 262 0.12 -5.72 15.05
CA ARG A 262 -0.59 -6.96 14.74
C ARG A 262 -2.10 -6.78 14.72
N ALA A 263 -2.67 -6.04 15.67
CA ALA A 263 -4.10 -5.73 15.68
C ALA A 263 -4.52 -4.91 14.45
N ILE A 264 -3.73 -3.89 14.08
CA ILE A 264 -3.98 -3.07 12.88
C ILE A 264 -3.93 -3.93 11.63
N VAL A 265 -2.86 -4.71 11.44
CA VAL A 265 -2.72 -5.56 10.25
C VAL A 265 -3.85 -6.58 10.18
N ASN A 266 -4.14 -7.28 11.27
CA ASN A 266 -5.17 -8.31 11.30
C ASN A 266 -6.59 -7.79 11.07
N SER A 267 -6.84 -6.48 11.18
CA SER A 267 -8.18 -5.91 10.96
C SER A 267 -8.62 -5.97 9.50
N SER A 268 -7.69 -5.89 8.53
CA SER A 268 -8.02 -5.83 7.10
C SER A 268 -6.94 -6.41 6.18
N TRP A 269 -5.85 -6.92 6.74
CA TRP A 269 -4.70 -7.47 6.00
C TRP A 269 -4.22 -8.78 6.63
N ILE A 270 -3.18 -9.35 6.07
CA ILE A 270 -2.58 -10.61 6.50
C ILE A 270 -1.25 -10.29 7.17
N ALA A 271 -1.12 -10.69 8.44
CA ALA A 271 0.14 -10.53 9.17
C ALA A 271 1.20 -11.52 8.67
N ILE A 272 2.45 -11.08 8.69
CA ILE A 272 3.61 -11.89 8.26
C ILE A 272 4.40 -12.46 9.45
N HIS A 273 3.99 -12.12 10.70
CA HIS A 273 4.63 -12.57 11.94
C HIS A 273 3.58 -12.94 12.99
#